data_bba8774f2a2f16f3d8dd00195c48bc15
#
_entry.id   bba8774f2a2f16f3d8dd00195c48bc15
#
_cell.length_a   1.000
_cell.length_b   1.000
_cell.length_c   1.000
_cell.angle_alpha   90.00
_cell.angle_beta   90.00
_cell.angle_gamma   90.00
#
_symmetry.space_group_name_H-M   'P 1'
#
loop_
_entity.id
_entity.type
_entity.pdbx_description
1 polymer ?
#
loop_
_entity_poly.entity_id
_entity_poly.type
_entity_poly.pdbx_seq_one_letter_code
_entity_poly.pdbx_strand_id
1 'polypeptide(L)'
;MRIAFRITRMLLNEIHVDLSRPHPFAFERVAFISCTIAEQGHNDLLVLASGLHPVADLDYEHDLTVGAMLGPGAFRKALQYAYSHSVAMFHVHRHEHCGQPAFSSIDICESTRYVPDFWKVQPRFPHGTLLLSRDAMTGLAWLPQTRQPVSISRLSVIGNPVQEIEHGTR
;
A
#
# COMPACT_ATOMS: atom_id res chain seq x y z
N MET A 1 -16.01 5.10 -11.19
CA MET A 1 -15.35 5.66 -10.00
C MET A 1 -13.86 5.67 -10.25
N ARG A 2 -13.20 6.81 -10.13
CA ARG A 2 -11.74 6.95 -10.24
C ARG A 2 -11.16 7.09 -8.84
N ILE A 3 -10.00 6.48 -8.63
CA ILE A 3 -9.27 6.57 -7.37
C ILE A 3 -7.97 7.32 -7.63
N ALA A 4 -7.81 8.44 -6.93
CA ALA A 4 -6.56 9.18 -6.92
C ALA A 4 -5.84 8.94 -5.59
N PHE A 5 -4.57 8.57 -5.65
CA PHE A 5 -3.71 8.41 -4.46
C PHE A 5 -2.67 9.53 -4.44
N ARG A 6 -2.54 10.19 -3.32
CA ARG A 6 -1.56 11.25 -3.12
C ARG A 6 -0.66 10.95 -1.94
N ILE A 7 0.63 11.17 -2.15
CA ILE A 7 1.66 10.97 -1.14
C ILE A 7 2.64 12.15 -1.17
N THR A 8 3.13 12.59 -0.03
CA THR A 8 4.19 13.61 -0.02
C THR A 8 5.53 12.99 -0.41
N ARG A 9 6.40 13.81 -1.02
CA ARG A 9 7.77 13.41 -1.36
C ARG A 9 8.53 12.90 -0.13
N MET A 10 8.35 13.57 0.99
CA MET A 10 8.99 13.18 2.25
C MET A 10 8.56 11.77 2.67
N LEU A 11 7.26 11.51 2.74
CA LEU A 11 6.75 10.20 3.14
C LEU A 11 7.16 9.09 2.16
N LEU A 12 7.15 9.38 0.85
CA LEU A 12 7.62 8.42 -0.16
C LEU A 12 9.10 8.08 0.03
N ASN A 13 9.94 9.08 0.32
CA ASN A 13 11.35 8.86 0.61
C ASN A 13 11.55 8.02 1.90
N GLU A 14 10.78 8.28 2.93
CA GLU A 14 10.80 7.47 4.17
C GLU A 14 10.44 6.00 3.87
N ILE A 15 9.43 5.76 3.03
CA ILE A 15 9.06 4.42 2.59
C ILE A 15 10.21 3.76 1.83
N HIS A 16 10.83 4.46 0.88
CA HIS A 16 11.97 3.90 0.14
C HIS A 16 13.14 3.56 1.06
N VAL A 17 13.44 4.41 2.03
CA VAL A 17 14.49 4.16 3.04
C VAL A 17 14.15 2.91 3.86
N ASP A 18 12.93 2.81 4.36
CA ASP A 18 12.52 1.65 5.16
C ASP A 18 12.55 0.35 4.37
N LEU A 19 11.99 0.34 3.16
CA LEU A 19 11.95 -0.84 2.31
C LEU A 19 13.33 -1.24 1.76
N SER A 20 14.33 -0.34 1.82
CA SER A 20 15.72 -0.62 1.41
C SER A 20 16.56 -1.22 2.53
N ARG A 21 16.07 -1.27 3.76
CA ARG A 21 16.85 -1.84 4.89
C ARG A 21 17.11 -3.32 4.62
N PRO A 22 18.36 -3.80 4.71
CA PRO A 22 18.63 -5.22 4.59
C PRO A 22 17.94 -5.99 5.72
N HIS A 23 17.53 -7.23 5.43
CA HIS A 23 17.11 -8.15 6.48
C HIS A 23 17.36 -9.62 6.07
N PRO A 24 17.58 -10.53 7.04
CA PRO A 24 18.00 -11.90 6.74
C PRO A 24 16.83 -12.87 6.52
N PHE A 25 15.57 -12.42 6.63
CA PHE A 25 14.42 -13.32 6.73
C PHE A 25 13.66 -13.51 5.40
N ALA A 26 13.85 -12.60 4.44
CA ALA A 26 13.17 -12.62 3.16
C ALA A 26 13.93 -11.78 2.12
N PHE A 27 13.43 -11.74 0.87
CA PHE A 27 14.05 -10.95 -0.21
C PHE A 27 13.53 -9.51 -0.26
N GLU A 28 12.35 -9.26 0.30
CA GLU A 28 11.68 -7.98 0.26
C GLU A 28 11.29 -7.51 1.65
N ARG A 29 11.22 -6.20 1.82
CA ARG A 29 10.58 -5.59 2.98
C ARG A 29 9.20 -5.10 2.61
N VAL A 30 8.33 -5.09 3.60
CA VAL A 30 6.99 -4.56 3.50
C VAL A 30 6.73 -3.57 4.63
N ALA A 31 5.77 -2.67 4.39
CA ALA A 31 5.27 -1.75 5.40
C ALA A 31 3.77 -1.51 5.19
N PHE A 32 3.16 -0.81 6.11
CA PHE A 32 1.80 -0.31 5.95
C PHE A 32 1.80 1.22 5.91
N ILE A 33 0.86 1.77 5.15
CA ILE A 33 0.65 3.22 5.03
C ILE A 33 -0.75 3.52 5.54
N SER A 34 -0.86 4.40 6.54
CA SER A 34 -2.15 4.95 6.93
C SER A 34 -2.58 6.03 5.94
N CYS A 35 -3.87 6.05 5.62
CA CYS A 35 -4.42 6.98 4.67
C CYS A 35 -5.73 7.57 5.17
N THR A 36 -5.94 8.86 4.92
CA THR A 36 -7.24 9.50 5.02
C THR A 36 -7.96 9.47 3.68
N ILE A 37 -9.28 9.39 3.73
CA ILE A 37 -10.13 9.28 2.54
C ILE A 37 -11.00 10.53 2.43
N ALA A 38 -11.06 11.08 1.23
CA ALA A 38 -11.97 12.17 0.89
C ALA A 38 -12.72 11.84 -0.41
N GLU A 39 -13.99 12.19 -0.45
CA GLU A 39 -14.78 12.10 -1.67
C GLU A 39 -14.51 13.33 -2.54
N GLN A 40 -14.30 13.13 -3.83
CA GLN A 40 -14.13 14.21 -4.81
C GLN A 40 -15.25 14.11 -5.86
N GLY A 41 -16.28 14.98 -5.75
CA GLY A 41 -17.40 14.99 -6.69
C GLY A 41 -18.24 13.69 -6.66
N HIS A 42 -18.98 13.44 -7.73
CA HIS A 42 -20.03 12.41 -7.71
C HIS A 42 -19.56 10.96 -7.75
N ASN A 43 -18.28 10.68 -7.97
CA ASN A 43 -17.83 9.26 -8.02
C ASN A 43 -16.31 9.10 -7.98
N ASP A 44 -15.58 10.05 -7.43
CA ASP A 44 -14.12 9.98 -7.33
C ASP A 44 -13.68 9.94 -5.87
N LEU A 45 -12.74 9.06 -5.57
CA LEU A 45 -12.12 8.95 -4.24
C LEU A 45 -10.71 9.51 -4.27
N LEU A 46 -10.38 10.28 -3.25
CA LEU A 46 -9.04 10.74 -2.95
C LEU A 46 -8.52 10.00 -1.73
N VAL A 47 -7.43 9.27 -1.90
CA VAL A 47 -6.67 8.60 -0.85
C VAL A 47 -5.42 9.43 -0.57
N LEU A 48 -5.29 9.93 0.65
CA LEU A 48 -4.16 10.74 1.09
C LEU A 48 -3.31 9.96 2.06
N ALA A 49 -2.10 9.59 1.66
CA ALA A 49 -1.12 8.95 2.54
C ALA A 49 -0.74 9.90 3.68
N SER A 50 -0.84 9.44 4.92
CA SER A 50 -0.66 10.23 6.13
C SER A 50 0.47 9.74 7.04
N GLY A 51 0.88 8.48 6.95
CA GLY A 51 1.95 7.94 7.80
C GLY A 51 2.46 6.59 7.36
N LEU A 52 3.72 6.31 7.67
CA LEU A 52 4.40 5.05 7.46
C LEU A 52 4.37 4.20 8.75
N HIS A 53 4.07 2.92 8.60
CA HIS A 53 4.12 1.92 9.67
C HIS A 53 5.04 0.78 9.24
N PRO A 54 6.34 0.86 9.57
CA PRO A 54 7.31 -0.18 9.26
C PRO A 54 6.95 -1.50 9.93
N VAL A 55 7.20 -2.61 9.26
CA VAL A 55 7.16 -3.93 9.88
C VAL A 55 8.49 -4.19 10.54
N ALA A 56 8.45 -4.51 11.84
CA ALA A 56 9.64 -4.84 12.61
C ALA A 56 10.18 -6.23 12.22
N ASP A 57 11.49 -6.43 12.33
CA ASP A 57 12.14 -7.68 11.92
C ASP A 57 11.55 -8.91 12.63
N LEU A 58 11.16 -8.76 13.89
CA LEU A 58 10.51 -9.83 14.67
C LEU A 58 9.08 -10.20 14.22
N ASP A 59 8.46 -9.40 13.37
CA ASP A 59 7.14 -9.64 12.81
C ASP A 59 7.19 -10.36 11.45
N TYR A 60 8.39 -10.69 10.93
CA TYR A 60 8.57 -11.53 9.76
C TYR A 60 8.74 -13.00 10.16
N GLU A 61 8.22 -13.89 9.35
CA GLU A 61 8.53 -15.31 9.40
C GLU A 61 9.68 -15.60 8.43
N HIS A 62 10.58 -16.50 8.84
CA HIS A 62 11.74 -16.85 8.03
C HIS A 62 11.33 -17.81 6.91
N ASP A 63 11.14 -17.27 5.73
CA ASP A 63 10.91 -18.04 4.50
C ASP A 63 11.62 -17.39 3.32
N LEU A 64 12.71 -18.03 2.87
CA LEU A 64 13.51 -17.56 1.73
C LEU A 64 12.94 -18.01 0.37
N THR A 65 11.80 -18.65 0.34
CA THR A 65 11.13 -19.07 -0.91
C THR A 65 10.14 -18.04 -1.45
N VAL A 66 9.82 -17.03 -0.63
CA VAL A 66 8.88 -15.94 -0.98
C VAL A 66 9.54 -14.58 -0.82
N GLY A 67 8.96 -13.53 -1.39
CA GLY A 67 9.44 -12.15 -1.24
C GLY A 67 9.50 -11.72 0.22
N ALA A 68 8.37 -11.86 0.93
CA ALA A 68 8.27 -11.63 2.38
C ALA A 68 7.11 -12.44 2.96
N MET A 69 7.32 -13.06 4.12
CA MET A 69 6.26 -13.68 4.90
C MET A 69 6.05 -12.92 6.20
N LEU A 70 4.84 -12.41 6.40
CA LEU A 70 4.47 -11.66 7.60
C LEU A 70 3.82 -12.56 8.62
N GLY A 71 4.34 -12.51 9.84
CA GLY A 71 3.68 -13.11 10.99
C GLY A 71 2.41 -12.34 11.40
N PRO A 72 1.54 -12.95 12.21
CA PRO A 72 0.28 -12.35 12.64
C PRO A 72 0.45 -11.06 13.46
N GLY A 73 1.64 -10.82 14.01
CA GLY A 73 1.98 -9.62 14.76
C GLY A 73 1.94 -8.35 13.90
N ALA A 74 2.45 -8.42 12.66
CA ALA A 74 2.44 -7.30 11.73
C ALA A 74 1.01 -6.82 11.42
N PHE A 75 0.15 -7.76 11.02
CA PHE A 75 -1.25 -7.45 10.70
C PHE A 75 -2.02 -6.95 11.92
N ARG A 76 -1.80 -7.55 13.10
CA ARG A 76 -2.46 -7.10 14.33
C ARG A 76 -2.12 -5.64 14.65
N LYS A 77 -0.86 -5.23 14.54
CA LYS A 77 -0.43 -3.85 14.76
C LYS A 77 -1.08 -2.90 13.76
N ALA A 78 -1.10 -3.27 12.47
CA ALA A 78 -1.73 -2.47 11.43
C ALA A 78 -3.25 -2.33 11.64
N LEU A 79 -3.95 -3.42 11.98
CA LEU A 79 -5.38 -3.42 12.30
C LEU A 79 -5.68 -2.56 13.53
N GLN A 80 -4.89 -2.68 14.59
CA GLN A 80 -5.04 -1.88 15.81
C GLN A 80 -4.85 -0.39 15.53
N TYR A 81 -3.86 -0.04 14.70
CA TYR A 81 -3.66 1.34 14.31
C TYR A 81 -4.85 1.88 13.50
N ALA A 82 -5.31 1.12 12.50
CA ALA A 82 -6.47 1.48 11.69
C ALA A 82 -7.72 1.73 12.55
N TYR A 83 -7.97 0.85 13.52
CA TYR A 83 -9.08 0.98 14.46
C TYR A 83 -8.97 2.24 15.31
N SER A 84 -7.80 2.45 15.95
CA SER A 84 -7.60 3.54 16.92
C SER A 84 -7.60 4.92 16.29
N HIS A 85 -7.24 5.04 15.00
CA HIS A 85 -7.09 6.32 14.31
C HIS A 85 -8.14 6.55 13.22
N SER A 86 -9.04 5.59 13.00
CA SER A 86 -10.08 5.67 11.96
C SER A 86 -9.51 6.01 10.58
N VAL A 87 -8.53 5.22 10.14
CA VAL A 87 -7.83 5.40 8.86
C VAL A 87 -7.95 4.18 7.95
N ALA A 88 -7.82 4.41 6.66
CA ALA A 88 -7.59 3.35 5.69
C ALA A 88 -6.14 2.86 5.78
N MET A 89 -5.90 1.59 5.42
CA MET A 89 -4.56 1.00 5.41
C MET A 89 -4.23 0.47 4.03
N PHE A 90 -3.02 0.78 3.59
CA PHE A 90 -2.42 0.26 2.37
C PHE A 90 -1.13 -0.46 2.70
N HIS A 91 -1.03 -1.71 2.29
CA HIS A 91 0.24 -2.44 2.31
C HIS A 91 1.15 -1.90 1.22
N VAL A 92 2.47 -1.88 1.45
CA VAL A 92 3.45 -1.44 0.46
C VAL A 92 4.67 -2.35 0.47
N HIS A 93 5.12 -2.71 -0.72
CA HIS A 93 6.42 -3.38 -0.94
C HIS A 93 7.08 -2.82 -2.20
N ARG A 94 8.33 -3.21 -2.46
CA ARG A 94 9.12 -2.69 -3.57
C ARG A 94 9.84 -3.80 -4.31
N HIS A 95 9.72 -3.80 -5.64
CA HIS A 95 10.54 -4.58 -6.53
C HIS A 95 11.84 -3.83 -6.89
N GLU A 96 12.96 -4.53 -6.94
CA GLU A 96 14.31 -3.94 -7.14
C GLU A 96 14.65 -3.70 -8.62
N HIS A 97 13.75 -3.06 -9.38
CA HIS A 97 13.96 -2.62 -10.76
C HIS A 97 13.55 -1.15 -10.95
N CYS A 98 13.87 -0.58 -12.11
CA CYS A 98 13.35 0.72 -12.56
C CYS A 98 12.17 0.51 -13.52
N GLY A 99 11.37 1.56 -13.69
CA GLY A 99 10.20 1.57 -14.57
C GLY A 99 8.94 1.09 -13.87
N GLN A 100 7.84 1.07 -14.62
CA GLN A 100 6.51 0.77 -14.09
C GLN A 100 6.45 -0.65 -13.48
N PRO A 101 6.18 -0.78 -12.18
CA PRO A 101 6.06 -2.09 -11.56
C PRO A 101 4.70 -2.73 -11.87
N ALA A 102 4.67 -4.06 -11.87
CA ALA A 102 3.46 -4.84 -12.05
C ALA A 102 3.31 -5.86 -10.91
N PHE A 103 2.11 -5.94 -10.34
CA PHE A 103 1.80 -6.97 -9.35
C PHE A 103 1.91 -8.36 -9.94
N SER A 104 2.57 -9.25 -9.24
CA SER A 104 2.55 -10.68 -9.57
C SER A 104 1.19 -11.29 -9.21
N SER A 105 0.93 -12.51 -9.70
CA SER A 105 -0.27 -13.27 -9.31
C SER A 105 -0.28 -13.58 -7.81
N ILE A 106 0.87 -13.74 -7.21
CA ILE A 106 1.03 -13.98 -5.77
C ILE A 106 0.65 -12.71 -5.00
N ASP A 107 1.15 -11.53 -5.39
CA ASP A 107 0.80 -10.27 -4.74
C ASP A 107 -0.71 -10.03 -4.73
N ILE A 108 -1.38 -10.28 -5.86
CA ILE A 108 -2.83 -10.13 -5.98
C ILE A 108 -3.56 -11.14 -5.10
N CYS A 109 -3.13 -12.40 -5.13
CA CYS A 109 -3.73 -13.47 -4.34
C CYS A 109 -3.64 -13.16 -2.84
N GLU A 110 -2.46 -12.82 -2.35
CA GLU A 110 -2.24 -12.51 -0.94
C GLU A 110 -2.97 -11.22 -0.53
N SER A 111 -2.91 -10.16 -1.35
CA SER A 111 -3.67 -8.94 -1.08
C SER A 111 -5.17 -9.19 -0.97
N THR A 112 -5.71 -10.07 -1.79
CA THR A 112 -7.13 -10.44 -1.73
C THR A 112 -7.50 -11.18 -0.45
N ARG A 113 -6.54 -11.83 0.20
CA ARG A 113 -6.74 -12.51 1.49
C ARG A 113 -6.73 -11.57 2.67
N TYR A 114 -5.73 -10.68 2.77
CA TYR A 114 -5.56 -9.86 3.96
C TYR A 114 -6.26 -8.49 3.91
N VAL A 115 -6.43 -7.88 2.74
CA VAL A 115 -7.07 -6.56 2.64
C VAL A 115 -8.48 -6.55 3.24
N PRO A 116 -9.33 -7.58 3.04
CA PRO A 116 -10.66 -7.63 3.66
C PRO A 116 -10.65 -7.64 5.19
N ASP A 117 -9.56 -8.01 5.83
CA ASP A 117 -9.48 -8.02 7.29
C ASP A 117 -9.54 -6.61 7.88
N PHE A 118 -9.08 -5.60 7.15
CA PHE A 118 -9.19 -4.21 7.57
C PHE A 118 -10.64 -3.72 7.64
N TRP A 119 -11.56 -4.30 6.87
CA TRP A 119 -12.99 -3.98 6.99
C TRP A 119 -13.63 -4.46 8.29
N LYS A 120 -13.01 -5.39 9.01
CA LYS A 120 -13.44 -5.79 10.35
C LYS A 120 -13.33 -4.65 11.36
N VAL A 121 -12.41 -3.72 11.12
CA VAL A 121 -12.12 -2.58 12.00
C VAL A 121 -12.49 -1.23 11.37
N GLN A 122 -12.39 -1.09 10.03
CA GLN A 122 -12.76 0.11 9.29
C GLN A 122 -13.61 -0.23 8.06
N PRO A 123 -14.91 -0.59 8.26
CA PRO A 123 -15.76 -1.15 7.21
C PRO A 123 -16.15 -0.16 6.10
N ARG A 124 -15.95 1.14 6.32
CA ARG A 124 -16.37 2.18 5.38
C ARG A 124 -15.26 2.67 4.46
N PHE A 125 -14.00 2.32 4.75
CA PHE A 125 -12.87 2.82 3.99
C PHE A 125 -12.43 1.84 2.92
N PRO A 126 -11.90 2.34 1.77
CA PRO A 126 -11.10 1.51 0.88
C PRO A 126 -9.79 1.15 1.58
N HIS A 127 -9.34 -0.07 1.40
CA HIS A 127 -8.01 -0.52 1.80
C HIS A 127 -7.30 -1.06 0.58
N GLY A 128 -5.97 -1.21 0.62
CA GLY A 128 -5.30 -1.60 -0.60
C GLY A 128 -3.85 -2.00 -0.47
N THR A 129 -3.19 -2.01 -1.63
CA THR A 129 -1.77 -2.28 -1.74
C THR A 129 -1.12 -1.34 -2.75
N LEU A 130 0.10 -0.94 -2.45
CA LEU A 130 1.00 -0.21 -3.35
C LEU A 130 2.20 -1.07 -3.66
N LEU A 131 2.62 -1.04 -4.89
CA LEU A 131 3.86 -1.62 -5.36
C LEU A 131 4.76 -0.51 -5.90
N LEU A 132 5.97 -0.45 -5.37
CA LEU A 132 6.98 0.50 -5.81
C LEU A 132 8.03 -0.21 -6.68
N SER A 133 8.60 0.52 -7.62
CA SER A 133 9.94 0.28 -8.14
C SER A 133 10.89 1.35 -7.60
N ARG A 134 12.09 1.46 -8.13
CA ARG A 134 13.02 2.52 -7.71
C ARG A 134 12.57 3.92 -8.10
N ASP A 135 11.77 4.07 -9.15
CA ASP A 135 11.39 5.34 -9.77
C ASP A 135 9.91 5.46 -10.14
N ALA A 136 9.11 4.42 -9.94
CA ALA A 136 7.69 4.40 -10.27
C ALA A 136 6.86 3.66 -9.20
N MET A 137 5.52 3.77 -9.32
CA MET A 137 4.60 3.07 -8.43
C MET A 137 3.31 2.70 -9.14
N THR A 138 2.66 1.66 -8.63
CA THR A 138 1.31 1.25 -9.00
C THR A 138 0.51 0.90 -7.74
N GLY A 139 -0.81 0.78 -7.84
CA GLY A 139 -1.62 0.45 -6.68
C GLY A 139 -2.98 -0.13 -7.03
N LEU A 140 -3.48 -0.93 -6.10
CA LEU A 140 -4.82 -1.48 -6.10
C LEU A 140 -5.55 -1.08 -4.84
N ALA A 141 -6.83 -0.76 -4.95
CA ALA A 141 -7.71 -0.52 -3.82
C ALA A 141 -8.90 -1.46 -3.87
N TRP A 142 -9.27 -2.03 -2.74
CA TRP A 142 -10.50 -2.79 -2.53
C TRP A 142 -11.53 -1.87 -1.89
N LEU A 143 -12.68 -1.82 -2.50
CA LEU A 143 -13.80 -0.99 -2.05
C LEU A 143 -14.78 -1.85 -1.25
N PRO A 144 -15.32 -1.35 -0.14
CA PRO A 144 -16.25 -2.10 0.69
C PRO A 144 -17.47 -2.63 -0.07
N GLN A 145 -17.93 -1.88 -1.09
CA GLN A 145 -19.14 -2.20 -1.85
C GLN A 145 -18.94 -3.33 -2.85
N THR A 146 -17.78 -3.37 -3.52
CA THR A 146 -17.53 -4.32 -4.61
C THR A 146 -16.70 -5.52 -4.18
N ARG A 147 -15.86 -5.35 -3.16
CA ARG A 147 -14.88 -6.35 -2.68
C ARG A 147 -13.90 -6.85 -3.75
N GLN A 148 -13.84 -6.17 -4.88
CA GLN A 148 -12.93 -6.48 -5.97
C GLN A 148 -11.83 -5.40 -6.03
N PRO A 149 -10.61 -5.78 -6.40
CA PRO A 149 -9.54 -4.79 -6.59
C PRO A 149 -9.84 -3.88 -7.77
N VAL A 150 -9.64 -2.60 -7.56
CA VAL A 150 -9.75 -1.55 -8.57
C VAL A 150 -8.38 -0.86 -8.67
N SER A 151 -7.89 -0.69 -9.88
CA SER A 151 -6.64 0.04 -10.09
C SER A 151 -6.76 1.49 -9.64
N ILE A 152 -5.76 1.98 -8.94
CA ILE A 152 -5.62 3.39 -8.62
C ILE A 152 -5.28 4.11 -9.93
N SER A 153 -6.21 4.95 -10.39
CA SER A 153 -6.12 5.58 -11.72
C SER A 153 -5.10 6.71 -11.80
N ARG A 154 -4.80 7.36 -10.67
CA ARG A 154 -3.80 8.44 -10.60
C ARG A 154 -3.01 8.33 -9.29
N LEU A 155 -1.69 8.37 -9.42
CA LEU A 155 -0.75 8.42 -8.30
C LEU A 155 0.02 9.74 -8.41
N SER A 156 -0.04 10.57 -7.36
CA SER A 156 0.62 11.88 -7.36
C SER A 156 1.56 12.02 -6.18
N VAL A 157 2.78 12.42 -6.46
CA VAL A 157 3.78 12.77 -5.42
C VAL A 157 3.78 14.29 -5.24
N ILE A 158 3.35 14.71 -4.06
CA ILE A 158 3.27 16.13 -3.70
C ILE A 158 4.58 16.58 -3.07
N GLY A 159 5.19 17.59 -3.67
CA GLY A 159 6.48 18.13 -3.26
C GLY A 159 7.17 18.82 -4.43
N ASN A 160 8.41 19.27 -4.25
CA ASN A 160 9.17 19.91 -5.32
C ASN A 160 10.19 18.93 -5.92
N PRO A 161 10.10 18.53 -7.21
CA PRO A 161 8.97 18.80 -8.12
C PRO A 161 7.73 17.94 -7.83
N VAL A 162 6.55 18.42 -8.24
CA VAL A 162 5.33 17.59 -8.28
C VAL A 162 5.46 16.57 -9.41
N GLN A 163 5.15 15.32 -9.12
CA GLN A 163 5.10 14.25 -10.13
C GLN A 163 3.70 13.65 -10.18
N GLU A 164 3.19 13.50 -11.38
CA GLU A 164 1.94 12.75 -11.64
C GLU A 164 2.25 11.55 -12.51
N ILE A 165 1.73 10.40 -12.11
CA ILE A 165 1.87 9.14 -12.81
C ILE A 165 0.45 8.71 -13.18
N GLU A 166 0.13 8.77 -14.46
CA GLU A 166 -1.16 8.30 -14.96
C GLU A 166 -1.02 6.86 -15.46
N HIS A 167 -1.93 6.00 -15.02
CA HIS A 167 -2.06 4.68 -15.60
C HIS A 167 -2.86 4.82 -16.90
N GLY A 168 -2.18 4.62 -18.03
CA GLY A 168 -2.85 4.52 -19.32
C GLY A 168 -3.84 3.36 -19.28
N THR A 169 -5.10 3.65 -19.52
CA THR A 169 -6.09 2.62 -19.88
C THR A 169 -5.65 2.00 -21.20
N ARG A 170 -5.19 0.74 -21.16
CA ARG A 170 -5.16 -0.14 -22.34
C ARG A 170 -6.45 -0.91 -22.41
#